data_3211558b348c4c31bdcb5313d362f06b
#
_entry.id   3211558b348c4c31bdcb5313d362f06b
#
_cell.length_a   1.000
_cell.length_b   1.000
_cell.length_c   1.000
_cell.angle_alpha   90.00
_cell.angle_beta   90.00
_cell.angle_gamma   90.00
#
_symmetry.space_group_name_H-M   'P 1'
#
loop_
_entity.id
_entity.type
_entity.pdbx_description
1 polymer ?
#
loop_
_entity_poly.entity_id
_entity_poly.type
_entity_poly.pdbx_seq_one_letter_code
_entity_poly.pdbx_strand_id
1 'polypeptide(L)'
;MNIFVFLHQLIFFARIGGSDSSSGGGGGALVILAGSVGIAVTVPNIFLIYKWTRSIVAAYSIGTIVGLALTPIAFAIKLHPNLIIGYVMGVIGCPICLICQDIQSKRFEAEDRRKHQRIQQLISQAAVGDILWNEQQIIEQATMTFNRFQYDWEKMDLPSIQRYTTPNYARHISLMLRAMEQMGRVNMMKDVVVHSAIIVEVVDNPGTKRDRVSIEFSAQANDLLVEKATGRVLTSTNEPFVEQWNFVHGGSLWMLDGINRRTSGSNHSITALRKFATQNNMYFSSGLGNVLLPVKGRLFKRSFFIDGEINNHIIGFWSSDLLVQLYVYRVARSDGYKNYLIGQVNLPASYNGIIIQRQEQKAKGLIKAPRGYEKISFEWPDFNRRYDVYATSRDKVASFELLNPGFMGWLYDQNLRVNIEVVDNVVYFYADVLPNGDKYAEMMTVLQKAYKELKV
;
A
#
# COMPACT_ATOMS: atom_id res chain seq x y z
N MET A 1 -15.51 -17.06 -18.60
CA MET A 1 -14.04 -17.27 -18.56
C MET A 1 -13.40 -16.05 -19.22
N ASN A 2 -12.70 -15.25 -18.43
CA ASN A 2 -12.25 -13.90 -18.83
C ASN A 2 -10.91 -14.01 -19.61
N ILE A 3 -10.83 -13.44 -20.81
CA ILE A 3 -9.63 -13.39 -21.66
C ILE A 3 -8.40 -12.83 -20.91
N PHE A 4 -8.63 -11.95 -19.94
CA PHE A 4 -7.60 -11.41 -19.07
C PHE A 4 -6.92 -12.46 -18.18
N VAL A 5 -7.64 -13.47 -17.70
CA VAL A 5 -7.08 -14.58 -16.90
C VAL A 5 -6.17 -15.43 -17.77
N PHE A 6 -6.52 -15.61 -19.03
CA PHE A 6 -5.74 -16.35 -20.02
C PHE A 6 -4.41 -15.64 -20.36
N LEU A 7 -4.44 -14.34 -20.58
CA LEU A 7 -3.24 -13.54 -20.82
C LEU A 7 -2.31 -13.51 -19.60
N HIS A 8 -2.86 -13.45 -18.38
CA HIS A 8 -2.07 -13.48 -17.15
C HIS A 8 -1.37 -14.81 -16.93
N GLN A 9 -2.00 -15.92 -17.32
CA GLN A 9 -1.38 -17.25 -17.29
C GLN A 9 -0.26 -17.42 -18.31
N LEU A 10 -0.42 -16.91 -19.54
CA LEU A 10 0.65 -16.87 -20.55
C LEU A 10 1.88 -16.12 -20.04
N ILE A 11 1.68 -15.00 -19.34
CA ILE A 11 2.75 -14.20 -18.71
C ILE A 11 3.38 -14.96 -17.54
N PHE A 12 2.62 -15.71 -16.76
CA PHE A 12 3.10 -16.49 -15.62
C PHE A 12 3.99 -17.65 -16.10
N PHE A 13 3.58 -18.40 -17.13
CA PHE A 13 4.40 -19.46 -17.72
C PHE A 13 5.66 -18.93 -18.42
N ALA A 14 5.58 -17.76 -19.05
CA ALA A 14 6.76 -17.09 -19.62
C ALA A 14 7.76 -16.65 -18.52
N ARG A 15 7.29 -16.34 -17.31
CA ARG A 15 8.14 -15.97 -16.16
C ARG A 15 8.83 -17.15 -15.48
N ILE A 16 8.18 -18.32 -15.39
CA ILE A 16 8.79 -19.53 -14.80
C ILE A 16 9.96 -20.04 -15.64
N GLY A 17 9.95 -19.80 -16.97
CA GLY A 17 11.02 -20.18 -17.86
C GLY A 17 12.19 -19.20 -17.97
N GLY A 18 12.10 -18.05 -17.29
CA GLY A 18 13.04 -16.92 -17.42
C GLY A 18 13.96 -16.66 -16.23
N SER A 19 13.92 -17.45 -15.16
CA SER A 19 14.86 -17.33 -14.05
C SER A 19 16.03 -18.29 -14.21
N ASP A 20 17.21 -17.72 -14.39
CA ASP A 20 18.53 -18.33 -14.36
C ASP A 20 18.99 -19.15 -15.62
N SER A 21 19.52 -18.42 -16.58
CA SER A 21 20.62 -18.96 -17.39
C SER A 21 21.51 -17.86 -17.96
N SER A 22 22.51 -17.51 -17.21
CA SER A 22 23.79 -17.10 -17.80
C SER A 22 24.48 -18.37 -18.30
N SER A 23 24.36 -18.69 -19.54
CA SER A 23 25.18 -19.49 -20.43
C SER A 23 24.35 -20.45 -21.31
N GLY A 24 24.33 -20.15 -22.57
CA GLY A 24 24.23 -21.16 -23.62
C GLY A 24 22.80 -21.59 -24.02
N GLY A 25 22.27 -20.93 -25.03
CA GLY A 25 21.53 -21.66 -26.05
C GLY A 25 20.00 -21.58 -25.99
N GLY A 26 19.42 -21.30 -27.10
CA GLY A 26 18.00 -21.22 -27.48
C GLY A 26 17.03 -22.34 -27.06
N GLY A 27 17.41 -23.26 -26.19
CA GLY A 27 16.58 -24.39 -25.76
C GLY A 27 15.40 -23.99 -24.88
N GLY A 28 15.59 -23.04 -23.95
CA GLY A 28 14.52 -22.57 -23.07
C GLY A 28 13.40 -21.80 -23.78
N ALA A 29 13.77 -20.96 -24.74
CA ALA A 29 12.82 -20.24 -25.59
C ALA A 29 11.94 -21.19 -26.44
N LEU A 30 12.52 -22.24 -26.95
CA LEU A 30 11.82 -23.25 -27.73
C LEU A 30 10.80 -24.03 -26.90
N VAL A 31 11.14 -24.40 -25.64
CA VAL A 31 10.21 -25.07 -24.70
C VAL A 31 9.02 -24.19 -24.38
N ILE A 32 9.25 -22.90 -24.16
CA ILE A 32 8.18 -21.93 -23.87
C ILE A 32 7.25 -21.77 -25.08
N LEU A 33 7.81 -21.64 -26.27
CA LEU A 33 7.06 -21.48 -27.52
C LEU A 33 6.19 -22.71 -27.80
N ALA A 34 6.74 -23.92 -27.61
CA ALA A 34 6.01 -25.17 -27.76
C ALA A 34 4.94 -25.37 -26.68
N GLY A 35 5.21 -24.97 -25.45
CA GLY A 35 4.22 -24.94 -24.36
C GLY A 35 3.03 -24.04 -24.68
N SER A 36 3.28 -22.87 -25.28
CA SER A 36 2.25 -21.95 -25.75
C SER A 36 1.37 -22.56 -26.86
N VAL A 37 1.96 -23.33 -27.79
CA VAL A 37 1.22 -24.06 -28.81
C VAL A 37 0.35 -25.17 -28.19
N GLY A 38 0.88 -25.94 -27.23
CA GLY A 38 0.12 -26.93 -26.48
C GLY A 38 -1.10 -26.32 -25.78
N ILE A 39 -0.94 -25.18 -25.16
CA ILE A 39 -2.04 -24.41 -24.53
C ILE A 39 -3.05 -23.95 -25.60
N ALA A 40 -2.59 -23.39 -26.71
CA ALA A 40 -3.43 -22.89 -27.80
C ALA A 40 -4.30 -23.99 -28.45
N VAL A 41 -3.82 -25.21 -28.44
CA VAL A 41 -4.59 -26.37 -28.94
C VAL A 41 -5.58 -26.87 -27.86
N THR A 42 -5.17 -26.93 -26.62
CA THR A 42 -5.97 -27.55 -25.55
C THR A 42 -7.14 -26.67 -25.08
N VAL A 43 -6.92 -25.37 -24.92
CA VAL A 43 -7.94 -24.43 -24.39
C VAL A 43 -9.18 -24.29 -25.28
N PRO A 44 -9.10 -24.10 -26.60
CA PRO A 44 -10.28 -24.05 -27.46
C PRO A 44 -11.08 -25.36 -27.43
N ASN A 45 -10.39 -26.49 -27.37
CA ASN A 45 -11.05 -27.80 -27.27
C ASN A 45 -11.79 -27.95 -25.94
N ILE A 46 -11.19 -27.59 -24.83
CA ILE A 46 -11.84 -27.57 -23.51
C ILE A 46 -13.08 -26.67 -23.54
N PHE A 47 -12.99 -25.49 -24.15
CA PHE A 47 -14.11 -24.56 -24.24
C PHE A 47 -15.26 -25.11 -25.09
N LEU A 48 -14.97 -25.69 -26.24
CA LEU A 48 -15.97 -26.31 -27.12
C LEU A 48 -16.66 -27.50 -26.44
N ILE A 49 -15.89 -28.35 -25.76
CA ILE A 49 -16.40 -29.52 -25.06
C ILE A 49 -17.25 -29.10 -23.85
N TYR A 50 -16.81 -28.06 -23.12
CA TYR A 50 -17.59 -27.49 -22.02
C TYR A 50 -18.96 -26.94 -22.50
N LYS A 51 -18.97 -26.24 -23.63
CA LYS A 51 -20.21 -25.74 -24.23
C LYS A 51 -21.17 -26.87 -24.57
N TRP A 52 -20.66 -28.03 -24.93
CA TRP A 52 -21.43 -29.21 -25.31
C TRP A 52 -21.87 -30.06 -24.09
N THR A 53 -20.93 -30.33 -23.18
CA THR A 53 -21.18 -31.24 -22.03
C THR A 53 -21.71 -30.53 -20.79
N ARG A 54 -21.53 -29.22 -20.67
CA ARG A 54 -21.76 -28.39 -19.49
C ARG A 54 -21.08 -28.92 -18.21
N SER A 55 -20.12 -29.81 -18.34
CA SER A 55 -19.33 -30.38 -17.25
C SER A 55 -17.85 -29.97 -17.41
N ILE A 56 -17.35 -29.24 -16.41
CA ILE A 56 -15.95 -28.78 -16.38
C ILE A 56 -14.98 -29.96 -16.37
N VAL A 57 -15.26 -30.97 -15.53
CA VAL A 57 -14.40 -32.17 -15.41
C VAL A 57 -14.35 -32.95 -16.75
N ALA A 58 -15.51 -33.17 -17.38
CA ALA A 58 -15.56 -33.82 -18.68
C ALA A 58 -14.81 -33.02 -19.76
N ALA A 59 -14.99 -31.69 -19.75
CA ALA A 59 -14.31 -30.81 -20.72
C ALA A 59 -12.79 -30.88 -20.58
N TYR A 60 -12.25 -30.86 -19.37
CA TYR A 60 -10.82 -30.95 -19.11
C TYR A 60 -10.26 -32.33 -19.46
N SER A 61 -10.96 -33.41 -19.05
CA SER A 61 -10.51 -34.77 -19.34
C SER A 61 -10.46 -35.04 -20.86
N ILE A 62 -11.52 -34.72 -21.58
CA ILE A 62 -11.59 -34.94 -23.02
C ILE A 62 -10.62 -33.99 -23.76
N GLY A 63 -10.53 -32.71 -23.36
CA GLY A 63 -9.60 -31.77 -23.96
C GLY A 63 -8.14 -32.19 -23.82
N THR A 64 -7.77 -32.76 -22.64
CA THR A 64 -6.42 -33.31 -22.42
C THR A 64 -6.19 -34.55 -23.30
N ILE A 65 -7.17 -35.45 -23.41
CA ILE A 65 -7.06 -36.65 -24.27
C ILE A 65 -6.88 -36.25 -25.74
N VAL A 66 -7.66 -35.29 -26.24
CA VAL A 66 -7.52 -34.78 -27.61
C VAL A 66 -6.14 -34.16 -27.84
N GLY A 67 -5.65 -33.35 -26.87
CA GLY A 67 -4.33 -32.77 -26.95
C GLY A 67 -3.21 -33.85 -26.98
N LEU A 68 -3.32 -34.87 -26.13
CA LEU A 68 -2.37 -36.00 -26.13
C LEU A 68 -2.43 -36.84 -27.38
N ALA A 69 -3.62 -37.03 -27.95
CA ALA A 69 -3.78 -37.77 -29.21
C ALA A 69 -3.10 -37.11 -30.41
N LEU A 70 -2.82 -35.81 -30.37
CA LEU A 70 -2.06 -35.09 -31.36
C LEU A 70 -0.53 -35.20 -31.18
N THR A 71 -0.06 -35.73 -30.05
CA THR A 71 1.37 -35.88 -29.74
C THR A 71 2.12 -36.77 -30.76
N PRO A 72 1.58 -37.95 -31.24
CA PRO A 72 2.25 -38.77 -32.23
C PRO A 72 2.51 -38.04 -33.55
N ILE A 73 1.63 -37.11 -33.94
CA ILE A 73 1.80 -36.30 -35.12
C ILE A 73 3.02 -35.38 -34.99
N ALA A 74 3.23 -34.81 -33.79
CA ALA A 74 4.41 -34.00 -33.52
C ALA A 74 5.72 -34.82 -33.57
N PHE A 75 5.70 -36.09 -33.15
CA PHE A 75 6.82 -37.01 -33.33
C PHE A 75 7.07 -37.38 -34.82
N ALA A 76 6.02 -37.60 -35.59
CA ALA A 76 6.12 -37.95 -36.99
C ALA A 76 6.78 -36.85 -37.85
N ILE A 77 6.66 -35.58 -37.44
CA ILE A 77 7.25 -34.41 -38.14
C ILE A 77 8.74 -34.22 -37.73
N LYS A 78 9.35 -35.12 -36.95
CA LYS A 78 10.74 -35.03 -36.47
C LYS A 78 11.07 -33.70 -35.77
N LEU A 79 10.16 -33.19 -34.96
CA LEU A 79 10.38 -31.98 -34.18
C LEU A 79 11.49 -32.20 -33.14
N HIS A 80 12.21 -31.12 -32.81
CA HIS A 80 13.26 -31.17 -31.79
C HIS A 80 12.69 -31.66 -30.45
N PRO A 81 13.36 -32.56 -29.71
CA PRO A 81 12.86 -33.14 -28.45
C PRO A 81 12.32 -32.11 -27.44
N ASN A 82 12.99 -30.97 -27.33
CA ASN A 82 12.56 -29.86 -26.42
C ASN A 82 11.19 -29.28 -26.80
N LEU A 83 10.85 -29.25 -28.12
CA LEU A 83 9.55 -28.80 -28.58
C LEU A 83 8.45 -29.78 -28.20
N ILE A 84 8.74 -31.07 -28.29
CA ILE A 84 7.80 -32.13 -27.88
C ILE A 84 7.55 -32.09 -26.40
N ILE A 85 8.61 -31.97 -25.59
CA ILE A 85 8.49 -31.84 -24.12
C ILE A 85 7.67 -30.60 -23.77
N GLY A 86 7.96 -29.45 -24.35
CA GLY A 86 7.20 -28.21 -24.12
C GLY A 86 5.73 -28.35 -24.49
N TYR A 87 5.43 -28.99 -25.62
CA TYR A 87 4.06 -29.26 -26.06
C TYR A 87 3.30 -30.15 -25.08
N VAL A 88 3.89 -31.29 -24.66
CA VAL A 88 3.29 -32.22 -23.71
C VAL A 88 3.06 -31.53 -22.35
N MET A 89 4.03 -30.75 -21.88
CA MET A 89 3.89 -29.95 -20.63
C MET A 89 2.77 -28.93 -20.75
N GLY A 90 2.57 -28.29 -21.89
CA GLY A 90 1.45 -27.39 -22.13
C GLY A 90 0.09 -28.10 -22.14
N VAL A 91 0.02 -29.26 -22.77
CA VAL A 91 -1.21 -30.06 -22.88
C VAL A 91 -1.66 -30.62 -21.51
N ILE A 92 -0.73 -31.06 -20.68
CA ILE A 92 -1.02 -31.64 -19.36
C ILE A 92 -1.08 -30.54 -18.29
N GLY A 93 -0.13 -29.62 -18.29
CA GLY A 93 0.01 -28.60 -17.24
C GLY A 93 -1.14 -27.60 -17.21
N CYS A 94 -1.66 -27.22 -18.37
CA CYS A 94 -2.75 -26.26 -18.46
C CYS A 94 -4.05 -26.77 -17.82
N PRO A 95 -4.57 -27.98 -18.14
CA PRO A 95 -5.75 -28.52 -17.49
C PRO A 95 -5.57 -28.72 -15.98
N ILE A 96 -4.42 -29.20 -15.54
CA ILE A 96 -4.13 -29.37 -14.09
C ILE A 96 -4.17 -28.01 -13.39
N CYS A 97 -3.56 -26.97 -13.95
CA CYS A 97 -3.58 -25.63 -13.39
C CYS A 97 -5.02 -25.07 -13.28
N LEU A 98 -5.82 -25.24 -14.33
CA LEU A 98 -7.22 -24.80 -14.35
C LEU A 98 -8.08 -25.56 -13.34
N ILE A 99 -7.88 -26.87 -13.18
CA ILE A 99 -8.58 -27.68 -12.15
C ILE A 99 -8.16 -27.21 -10.76
N CYS A 100 -6.86 -27.00 -10.51
CA CYS A 100 -6.39 -26.48 -9.23
C CYS A 100 -6.99 -25.12 -8.90
N GLN A 101 -7.09 -24.22 -9.87
CA GLN A 101 -7.72 -22.91 -9.69
C GLN A 101 -9.23 -23.02 -9.40
N ASP A 102 -9.94 -23.91 -10.11
CA ASP A 102 -11.38 -24.15 -9.87
C ASP A 102 -11.61 -24.73 -8.46
N ILE A 103 -10.77 -25.67 -8.03
CA ILE A 103 -10.81 -26.21 -6.65
C ILE A 103 -10.51 -25.11 -5.62
N GLN A 104 -9.50 -24.28 -5.87
CA GLN A 104 -9.16 -23.19 -4.96
C GLN A 104 -10.29 -22.14 -4.89
N SER A 105 -10.86 -21.76 -6.04
CA SER A 105 -11.98 -20.80 -6.07
C SER A 105 -13.21 -21.34 -5.32
N LYS A 106 -13.56 -22.61 -5.51
CA LYS A 106 -14.67 -23.25 -4.78
C LYS A 106 -14.43 -23.38 -3.28
N ARG A 107 -13.18 -23.67 -2.87
CA ARG A 107 -12.82 -23.65 -1.45
C ARG A 107 -12.96 -22.25 -0.88
N PHE A 108 -12.43 -21.26 -1.56
CA PHE A 108 -12.53 -19.86 -1.15
C PHE A 108 -14.00 -19.40 -1.02
N GLU A 109 -14.82 -19.68 -2.03
CA GLU A 109 -16.26 -19.39 -1.96
C GLU A 109 -16.99 -20.15 -0.83
N ALA A 110 -16.58 -21.40 -0.55
CA ALA A 110 -17.15 -22.17 0.57
C ALA A 110 -16.74 -21.61 1.93
N GLU A 111 -15.51 -21.17 2.07
CA GLU A 111 -15.03 -20.50 3.29
C GLU A 111 -15.72 -19.16 3.49
N ASP A 112 -15.90 -18.39 2.44
CA ASP A 112 -16.57 -17.10 2.49
C ASP A 112 -18.06 -17.25 2.86
N ARG A 113 -18.76 -18.23 2.27
CA ARG A 113 -20.14 -18.58 2.66
C ARG A 113 -20.23 -19.00 4.14
N ARG A 114 -19.30 -19.82 4.63
CA ARG A 114 -19.29 -20.25 6.04
C ARG A 114 -19.04 -19.06 6.97
N LYS A 115 -18.13 -18.17 6.59
CA LYS A 115 -17.84 -16.94 7.35
C LYS A 115 -19.09 -16.06 7.42
N HIS A 116 -19.76 -15.83 6.29
CA HIS A 116 -20.97 -15.05 6.24
C HIS A 116 -22.11 -15.66 7.07
N GLN A 117 -22.35 -16.96 6.97
CA GLN A 117 -23.33 -17.67 7.80
C GLN A 117 -23.03 -17.53 9.30
N ARG A 118 -21.75 -17.63 9.68
CA ARG A 118 -21.34 -17.45 11.09
C ARG A 118 -21.62 -16.02 11.56
N ILE A 119 -21.33 -15.01 10.73
CA ILE A 119 -21.61 -13.60 11.04
C ILE A 119 -23.12 -13.40 11.24
N GLN A 120 -23.96 -13.91 10.35
CA GLN A 120 -25.42 -13.82 10.47
C GLN A 120 -25.94 -14.50 11.75
N GLN A 121 -25.38 -15.65 12.13
CA GLN A 121 -25.71 -16.32 13.39
C GLN A 121 -25.34 -15.46 14.60
N LEU A 122 -24.16 -14.84 14.61
CA LEU A 122 -23.72 -13.97 15.70
C LEU A 122 -24.61 -12.73 15.82
N ILE A 123 -24.96 -12.10 14.70
CA ILE A 123 -25.87 -10.94 14.67
C ILE A 123 -27.26 -11.35 15.21
N SER A 124 -27.80 -12.51 14.77
CA SER A 124 -29.08 -12.98 15.23
C SER A 124 -29.10 -13.30 16.74
N GLN A 125 -27.99 -13.80 17.29
CA GLN A 125 -27.85 -14.04 18.72
C GLN A 125 -27.78 -12.72 19.51
N ALA A 126 -26.97 -11.76 19.07
CA ALA A 126 -26.83 -10.45 19.68
C ALA A 126 -28.14 -9.64 19.63
N ALA A 127 -28.92 -9.76 18.56
CA ALA A 127 -30.20 -9.08 18.37
C ALA A 127 -31.28 -9.46 19.41
N VAL A 128 -31.12 -10.60 20.08
CA VAL A 128 -32.05 -10.99 21.17
C VAL A 128 -31.94 -10.03 22.37
N GLY A 129 -30.77 -9.48 22.62
CA GLY A 129 -30.49 -8.57 23.74
C GLY A 129 -30.44 -7.09 23.36
N ASP A 130 -30.19 -6.77 22.10
CA ASP A 130 -29.98 -5.41 21.65
C ASP A 130 -30.52 -5.20 20.22
N ILE A 131 -31.49 -4.31 20.08
CA ILE A 131 -32.15 -3.97 18.82
C ILE A 131 -31.21 -3.36 17.76
N LEU A 132 -30.05 -2.83 18.16
CA LEU A 132 -29.06 -2.29 17.23
C LEU A 132 -28.33 -3.37 16.40
N TRP A 133 -28.44 -4.64 16.80
CA TRP A 133 -27.92 -5.78 16.05
C TRP A 133 -28.88 -6.21 14.91
N ASN A 134 -29.17 -5.29 14.00
CA ASN A 134 -29.88 -5.56 12.76
C ASN A 134 -28.95 -5.38 11.57
N GLU A 135 -28.68 -6.45 10.84
CA GLU A 135 -27.70 -6.46 9.74
C GLU A 135 -27.97 -5.35 8.71
N GLN A 136 -29.22 -5.22 8.26
CA GLN A 136 -29.57 -4.23 7.27
C GLN A 136 -29.38 -2.80 7.78
N GLN A 137 -29.83 -2.53 9.00
CA GLN A 137 -29.67 -1.19 9.63
C GLN A 137 -28.20 -0.85 9.86
N ILE A 138 -27.38 -1.83 10.25
CA ILE A 138 -25.94 -1.64 10.42
C ILE A 138 -25.31 -1.23 9.07
N ILE A 139 -25.61 -1.95 7.99
CA ILE A 139 -25.06 -1.66 6.66
C ILE A 139 -25.55 -0.31 6.14
N GLU A 140 -26.84 0.01 6.32
CA GLU A 140 -27.41 1.30 5.92
C GLU A 140 -26.75 2.47 6.68
N GLN A 141 -26.64 2.36 8.01
CA GLN A 141 -25.99 3.37 8.82
C GLN A 141 -24.51 3.54 8.45
N ALA A 142 -23.79 2.44 8.25
CA ALA A 142 -22.40 2.48 7.85
C ALA A 142 -22.22 3.12 6.47
N THR A 143 -23.11 2.82 5.51
CA THR A 143 -23.07 3.42 4.17
C THR A 143 -23.37 4.92 4.22
N MET A 144 -24.33 5.35 5.03
CA MET A 144 -24.57 6.77 5.28
C MET A 144 -23.35 7.44 5.90
N THR A 145 -22.72 6.78 6.88
CA THR A 145 -21.51 7.29 7.52
C THR A 145 -20.34 7.40 6.54
N PHE A 146 -20.18 6.39 5.65
CA PHE A 146 -19.17 6.39 4.60
C PHE A 146 -19.32 7.63 3.69
N ASN A 147 -20.51 7.85 3.14
CA ASN A 147 -20.77 8.99 2.26
C ASN A 147 -20.63 10.34 2.99
N ARG A 148 -21.12 10.41 4.24
CA ARG A 148 -21.01 11.61 5.06
C ARG A 148 -19.57 11.96 5.39
N PHE A 149 -18.76 10.96 5.70
CA PHE A 149 -17.34 11.14 6.01
C PHE A 149 -16.59 11.73 4.83
N GLN A 150 -16.81 11.25 3.60
CA GLN A 150 -16.14 11.80 2.42
C GLN A 150 -16.45 13.30 2.24
N TYR A 151 -17.70 13.67 2.45
CA TYR A 151 -18.12 15.08 2.35
C TYR A 151 -17.52 15.97 3.45
N ASP A 152 -17.58 15.51 4.71
CA ASP A 152 -17.06 16.28 5.85
C ASP A 152 -15.52 16.34 5.85
N TRP A 153 -14.87 15.27 5.35
CA TRP A 153 -13.42 15.20 5.16
C TRP A 153 -12.93 16.21 4.10
N GLU A 154 -13.59 16.28 2.95
CA GLU A 154 -13.29 17.26 1.91
C GLU A 154 -13.39 18.70 2.43
N LYS A 155 -14.38 18.96 3.27
CA LYS A 155 -14.58 20.27 3.90
C LYS A 155 -13.69 20.51 5.11
N MET A 156 -12.93 19.53 5.54
CA MET A 156 -12.14 19.57 6.77
C MET A 156 -13.02 19.90 8.01
N ASP A 157 -14.29 19.48 7.98
CA ASP A 157 -15.29 19.77 9.02
C ASP A 157 -15.20 18.79 10.19
N LEU A 158 -14.19 19.00 11.04
CA LEU A 158 -13.99 18.19 12.23
C LEU A 158 -15.20 18.16 13.18
N PRO A 159 -15.92 19.27 13.46
CA PRO A 159 -17.11 19.24 14.30
C PRO A 159 -18.20 18.30 13.79
N SER A 160 -18.42 18.21 12.48
CA SER A 160 -19.37 17.27 11.90
C SER A 160 -18.88 15.84 12.01
N ILE A 161 -17.59 15.57 11.75
CA ILE A 161 -16.97 14.24 11.89
C ILE A 161 -17.08 13.70 13.31
N GLN A 162 -16.90 14.56 14.31
CA GLN A 162 -16.98 14.18 15.74
C GLN A 162 -18.37 13.63 16.16
N ARG A 163 -19.43 13.94 15.43
CA ARG A 163 -20.80 13.50 15.78
C ARG A 163 -21.04 12.01 15.56
N TYR A 164 -20.28 11.39 14.67
CA TYR A 164 -20.46 9.96 14.29
C TYR A 164 -19.16 9.15 14.43
N THR A 165 -18.12 9.72 15.04
CA THR A 165 -16.85 9.03 15.30
C THR A 165 -16.62 8.90 16.81
N THR A 166 -15.87 7.87 17.22
CA THR A 166 -15.42 7.79 18.60
C THR A 166 -14.48 8.96 18.95
N PRO A 167 -14.43 9.42 20.20
CA PRO A 167 -13.53 10.52 20.60
C PRO A 167 -12.06 10.23 20.26
N ASN A 168 -11.64 8.97 20.37
CA ASN A 168 -10.29 8.56 20.02
C ASN A 168 -10.02 8.69 18.51
N TYR A 169 -10.93 8.23 17.68
CA TYR A 169 -10.77 8.31 16.24
C TYR A 169 -10.93 9.74 15.71
N ALA A 170 -11.84 10.53 16.29
CA ALA A 170 -11.96 11.96 16.01
C ALA A 170 -10.64 12.72 16.26
N ARG A 171 -9.93 12.36 17.33
CA ARG A 171 -8.61 12.94 17.64
C ARG A 171 -7.56 12.54 16.60
N HIS A 172 -7.59 11.29 16.13
CA HIS A 172 -6.73 10.84 15.02
C HIS A 172 -7.03 11.64 13.74
N ILE A 173 -8.30 11.76 13.36
CA ILE A 173 -8.74 12.57 12.20
C ILE A 173 -8.27 14.02 12.33
N SER A 174 -8.40 14.64 13.51
CA SER A 174 -7.96 16.02 13.72
C SER A 174 -6.47 16.23 13.40
N LEU A 175 -5.61 15.26 13.74
CA LEU A 175 -4.18 15.31 13.42
C LEU A 175 -3.93 15.22 11.92
N MET A 176 -4.66 14.34 11.21
CA MET A 176 -4.53 14.19 9.77
C MET A 176 -5.01 15.44 9.02
N LEU A 177 -6.15 16.01 9.42
CA LEU A 177 -6.66 17.26 8.87
C LEU A 177 -5.68 18.41 9.10
N ARG A 178 -5.12 18.52 10.31
CA ARG A 178 -4.09 19.52 10.62
C ARG A 178 -2.82 19.34 9.77
N ALA A 179 -2.37 18.11 9.54
CA ALA A 179 -1.23 17.84 8.68
C ALA A 179 -1.49 18.29 7.23
N MET A 180 -2.67 17.98 6.69
CA MET A 180 -3.05 18.44 5.35
C MET A 180 -3.15 19.97 5.26
N GLU A 181 -3.72 20.61 6.30
CA GLU A 181 -3.82 22.07 6.36
C GLU A 181 -2.45 22.74 6.39
N GLN A 182 -1.53 22.25 7.22
CA GLN A 182 -0.14 22.74 7.25
C GLN A 182 0.58 22.55 5.92
N MET A 183 0.23 21.53 5.14
CA MET A 183 0.76 21.30 3.79
C MET A 183 -0.01 22.06 2.71
N GLY A 184 -1.02 22.84 3.07
CA GLY A 184 -1.84 23.61 2.13
C GLY A 184 -2.66 22.76 1.17
N ARG A 185 -3.20 21.61 1.62
CA ARG A 185 -3.90 20.62 0.79
C ARG A 185 -5.30 20.32 1.26
N VAL A 186 -6.09 19.84 0.32
CA VAL A 186 -7.37 19.17 0.59
C VAL A 186 -7.45 17.89 -0.25
N ASN A 187 -8.01 16.84 0.32
CA ASN A 187 -8.31 15.61 -0.39
C ASN A 187 -9.81 15.59 -0.67
N MET A 188 -10.17 15.38 -1.92
CA MET A 188 -11.54 15.41 -2.43
C MET A 188 -11.89 14.05 -3.04
N MET A 189 -13.02 13.50 -2.64
CA MET A 189 -13.57 12.26 -3.19
C MET A 189 -14.83 12.59 -4.00
N LYS A 190 -14.73 12.54 -5.33
CA LYS A 190 -15.86 12.83 -6.24
C LYS A 190 -16.39 11.56 -6.88
N ASP A 191 -17.66 11.62 -7.29
CA ASP A 191 -18.32 10.53 -8.02
C ASP A 191 -18.20 9.18 -7.27
N VAL A 192 -18.42 9.20 -5.96
CA VAL A 192 -18.28 8.03 -5.09
C VAL A 192 -19.37 7.03 -5.40
N VAL A 193 -18.96 5.81 -5.76
CA VAL A 193 -19.84 4.67 -6.00
C VAL A 193 -19.45 3.54 -5.05
N VAL A 194 -20.38 3.16 -4.17
CA VAL A 194 -20.24 1.99 -3.31
C VAL A 194 -20.78 0.78 -4.07
N HIS A 195 -19.90 -0.17 -4.40
CA HIS A 195 -20.26 -1.41 -5.10
C HIS A 195 -20.81 -2.45 -4.13
N SER A 196 -20.21 -2.54 -2.93
CA SER A 196 -20.70 -3.43 -1.86
C SER A 196 -20.28 -2.93 -0.49
N ALA A 197 -21.12 -3.27 0.51
CA ALA A 197 -20.85 -3.10 1.93
C ALA A 197 -21.20 -4.41 2.64
N ILE A 198 -20.22 -5.06 3.24
CA ILE A 198 -20.36 -6.41 3.81
C ILE A 198 -19.81 -6.43 5.22
N ILE A 199 -20.59 -6.97 6.18
CA ILE A 199 -20.10 -7.19 7.53
C ILE A 199 -19.07 -8.33 7.50
N VAL A 200 -17.84 -8.05 7.92
CA VAL A 200 -16.72 -9.01 7.90
C VAL A 200 -16.29 -9.49 9.28
N GLU A 201 -16.70 -8.78 10.33
CA GLU A 201 -16.39 -9.12 11.71
C GLU A 201 -17.46 -8.59 12.65
N VAL A 202 -17.81 -9.40 13.64
CA VAL A 202 -18.77 -9.08 14.72
C VAL A 202 -18.15 -9.51 16.03
N VAL A 203 -18.16 -8.62 17.02
CA VAL A 203 -17.72 -8.87 18.38
C VAL A 203 -18.81 -8.36 19.31
N ASP A 204 -19.58 -9.29 19.88
CA ASP A 204 -20.57 -9.05 20.89
C ASP A 204 -19.95 -9.37 22.27
N ASN A 205 -19.98 -8.42 23.18
CA ASN A 205 -19.40 -8.56 24.52
C ASN A 205 -20.49 -8.40 25.59
N PRO A 206 -20.32 -9.00 26.76
CA PRO A 206 -21.25 -8.77 27.88
C PRO A 206 -21.31 -7.28 28.25
N GLY A 207 -22.44 -6.64 27.92
CA GLY A 207 -22.67 -5.21 28.09
C GLY A 207 -22.22 -4.39 26.87
N THR A 208 -23.14 -3.68 26.31
CA THR A 208 -23.13 -3.04 24.98
C THR A 208 -21.98 -2.06 24.67
N LYS A 209 -21.25 -1.57 25.69
CA LYS A 209 -20.22 -0.52 25.50
C LYS A 209 -18.94 -0.93 24.77
N ARG A 210 -18.77 -2.22 24.44
CA ARG A 210 -17.58 -2.75 23.78
C ARG A 210 -17.87 -3.56 22.51
N ASP A 211 -19.12 -3.54 22.10
CA ASP A 211 -19.52 -4.23 20.89
C ASP A 211 -18.92 -3.56 19.68
N ARG A 212 -18.53 -4.38 18.72
CA ARG A 212 -17.86 -3.92 17.50
C ARG A 212 -18.40 -4.63 16.28
N VAL A 213 -18.45 -3.89 15.20
CA VAL A 213 -18.74 -4.43 13.87
C VAL A 213 -17.71 -3.85 12.88
N SER A 214 -17.20 -4.71 12.02
CA SER A 214 -16.31 -4.28 10.93
C SER A 214 -17.01 -4.53 9.60
N ILE A 215 -17.04 -3.50 8.75
CA ILE A 215 -17.68 -3.52 7.44
C ILE A 215 -16.61 -3.30 6.38
N GLU A 216 -16.58 -4.17 5.39
CA GLU A 216 -15.74 -4.03 4.21
C GLU A 216 -16.55 -3.32 3.11
N PHE A 217 -16.05 -2.16 2.70
CA PHE A 217 -16.56 -1.42 1.56
C PHE A 217 -15.71 -1.69 0.33
N SER A 218 -16.34 -2.12 -0.77
CA SER A 218 -15.76 -2.04 -2.10
C SER A 218 -16.36 -0.83 -2.79
N ALA A 219 -15.54 0.12 -3.17
CA ALA A 219 -15.99 1.38 -3.73
C ALA A 219 -15.03 1.89 -4.81
N GLN A 220 -15.49 2.86 -5.58
CA GLN A 220 -14.71 3.61 -6.56
C GLN A 220 -15.03 5.09 -6.43
N ALA A 221 -14.03 5.93 -6.60
CA ALA A 221 -14.19 7.37 -6.59
C ALA A 221 -13.07 8.04 -7.37
N ASN A 222 -13.31 9.27 -7.82
CA ASN A 222 -12.26 10.17 -8.27
C ASN A 222 -11.60 10.78 -7.04
N ASP A 223 -10.50 10.18 -6.58
CA ASP A 223 -9.71 10.63 -5.42
C ASP A 223 -8.71 11.68 -5.90
N LEU A 224 -8.90 12.94 -5.50
CA LEU A 224 -8.13 14.08 -5.90
C LEU A 224 -7.41 14.69 -4.69
N LEU A 225 -6.10 14.84 -4.79
CA LEU A 225 -5.35 15.69 -3.87
C LEU A 225 -5.14 17.06 -4.53
N VAL A 226 -5.60 18.13 -3.88
CA VAL A 226 -5.64 19.47 -4.45
C VAL A 226 -4.85 20.43 -3.57
N GLU A 227 -4.06 21.30 -4.19
CA GLU A 227 -3.41 22.44 -3.52
C GLU A 227 -4.45 23.52 -3.19
N LYS A 228 -4.65 23.82 -1.92
CA LYS A 228 -5.74 24.67 -1.42
C LYS A 228 -5.68 26.11 -1.96
N ALA A 229 -4.46 26.66 -2.10
CA ALA A 229 -4.26 28.04 -2.51
C ALA A 229 -4.55 28.29 -4.01
N THR A 230 -4.28 27.30 -4.87
CA THR A 230 -4.35 27.47 -6.34
C THR A 230 -5.47 26.64 -6.99
N GLY A 231 -6.04 25.68 -6.27
CA GLY A 231 -6.97 24.68 -6.83
C GLY A 231 -6.29 23.67 -7.75
N ARG A 232 -4.96 23.66 -7.82
CA ARG A 232 -4.21 22.75 -8.70
C ARG A 232 -4.29 21.32 -8.19
N VAL A 233 -4.68 20.38 -9.06
CA VAL A 233 -4.64 18.96 -8.76
C VAL A 233 -3.19 18.49 -8.69
N LEU A 234 -2.81 17.92 -7.55
CA LEU A 234 -1.47 17.39 -7.27
C LEU A 234 -1.36 15.93 -7.65
N THR A 235 -2.38 15.12 -7.29
CA THR A 235 -2.53 13.72 -7.69
C THR A 235 -4.00 13.42 -7.95
N SER A 236 -4.26 12.44 -8.82
CA SER A 236 -5.60 11.95 -9.12
C SER A 236 -5.54 10.45 -9.34
N THR A 237 -6.50 9.71 -8.77
CA THR A 237 -6.71 8.28 -9.05
C THR A 237 -8.20 7.99 -9.11
N ASN A 238 -8.58 7.03 -9.95
CA ASN A 238 -9.95 6.52 -10.09
C ASN A 238 -9.99 4.98 -9.96
N GLU A 239 -9.01 4.42 -9.31
CA GLU A 239 -8.93 2.97 -9.11
C GLU A 239 -9.94 2.51 -8.05
N PRO A 240 -10.62 1.36 -8.28
CA PRO A 240 -11.43 0.74 -7.24
C PRO A 240 -10.59 0.44 -5.99
N PHE A 241 -11.17 0.63 -4.83
CA PHE A 241 -10.52 0.38 -3.55
C PHE A 241 -11.39 -0.45 -2.61
N VAL A 242 -10.73 -1.12 -1.67
CA VAL A 242 -11.38 -1.88 -0.61
C VAL A 242 -10.89 -1.39 0.74
N GLU A 243 -11.82 -0.97 1.59
CA GLU A 243 -11.52 -0.48 2.93
C GLU A 243 -12.36 -1.21 3.98
N GLN A 244 -11.77 -1.48 5.13
CA GLN A 244 -12.46 -2.01 6.29
C GLN A 244 -12.73 -0.87 7.28
N TRP A 245 -14.00 -0.63 7.55
CA TRP A 245 -14.48 0.39 8.47
C TRP A 245 -14.93 -0.27 9.76
N ASN A 246 -14.37 0.17 10.89
CA ASN A 246 -14.65 -0.40 12.20
C ASN A 246 -15.58 0.53 12.97
N PHE A 247 -16.64 -0.04 13.50
CA PHE A 247 -17.63 0.67 14.30
C PHE A 247 -17.69 0.07 15.70
N VAL A 248 -18.00 0.92 16.68
CA VAL A 248 -18.19 0.57 18.08
C VAL A 248 -19.58 1.01 18.50
N HIS A 249 -20.23 0.23 19.36
CA HIS A 249 -21.53 0.56 19.90
C HIS A 249 -21.48 1.86 20.73
N GLY A 250 -22.23 2.88 20.31
CA GLY A 250 -22.24 4.22 20.88
C GLY A 250 -23.49 4.54 21.71
N GLY A 251 -24.25 3.53 22.12
CA GLY A 251 -25.51 3.68 22.86
C GLY A 251 -26.74 3.63 21.97
N SER A 252 -26.95 4.59 21.10
CA SER A 252 -28.09 4.63 20.17
C SER A 252 -27.71 4.40 18.71
N LEU A 253 -26.42 4.38 18.40
CA LEU A 253 -25.91 4.20 17.03
C LEU A 253 -24.50 3.63 17.03
N TRP A 254 -24.05 3.13 15.88
CA TRP A 254 -22.71 2.65 15.65
C TRP A 254 -21.78 3.84 15.34
N MET A 255 -20.77 4.06 16.19
CA MET A 255 -19.78 5.13 16.05
C MET A 255 -18.55 4.62 15.27
N LEU A 256 -18.12 5.34 14.25
CA LEU A 256 -16.90 5.01 13.50
C LEU A 256 -15.67 5.12 14.42
N ASP A 257 -14.90 4.03 14.52
CA ASP A 257 -13.70 3.92 15.38
C ASP A 257 -12.40 3.79 14.59
N GLY A 258 -12.48 3.56 13.28
CA GLY A 258 -11.30 3.50 12.43
C GLY A 258 -11.58 3.04 11.02
N ILE A 259 -10.69 3.45 10.11
CA ILE A 259 -10.68 3.02 8.71
C ILE A 259 -9.33 2.36 8.44
N ASN A 260 -9.34 1.15 7.87
CA ASN A 260 -8.14 0.41 7.51
C ASN A 260 -8.20 0.02 6.04
N ARG A 261 -7.19 0.40 5.27
CA ARG A 261 -6.98 -0.22 3.95
C ARG A 261 -6.43 -1.62 4.13
N ARG A 262 -6.89 -2.55 3.31
CA ARG A 262 -6.40 -3.93 3.32
C ARG A 262 -4.98 -3.94 2.76
N THR A 263 -3.97 -3.92 3.65
CA THR A 263 -2.56 -4.05 3.27
C THR A 263 -2.10 -5.48 3.52
N SER A 264 -1.38 -6.05 2.56
CA SER A 264 -0.76 -7.38 2.64
C SER A 264 0.46 -7.40 3.57
N GLY A 265 0.26 -7.08 4.86
CA GLY A 265 1.29 -7.11 5.90
C GLY A 265 1.06 -8.25 6.90
N SER A 266 2.13 -8.76 7.52
CA SER A 266 1.99 -9.76 8.59
C SER A 266 1.34 -9.13 9.82
N ASN A 267 0.31 -9.77 10.39
CA ASN A 267 -0.41 -9.28 11.57
C ASN A 267 0.49 -8.96 12.78
N HIS A 268 1.61 -9.67 12.94
CA HIS A 268 2.56 -9.45 14.04
C HIS A 268 3.24 -8.06 13.96
N SER A 269 3.61 -7.61 12.78
CA SER A 269 4.22 -6.29 12.58
C SER A 269 3.24 -5.17 12.91
N ILE A 270 1.99 -5.29 12.50
CA ILE A 270 0.92 -4.30 12.76
C ILE A 270 0.65 -4.15 14.25
N THR A 271 0.59 -5.26 15.00
CA THR A 271 0.37 -5.24 16.46
C THR A 271 1.50 -4.52 17.19
N ALA A 272 2.77 -4.78 16.80
CA ALA A 272 3.93 -4.09 17.38
C ALA A 272 3.91 -2.59 17.10
N LEU A 273 3.53 -2.16 15.89
CA LEU A 273 3.44 -0.75 15.52
C LEU A 273 2.29 -0.03 16.22
N ARG A 274 1.14 -0.67 16.39
CA ARG A 274 0.04 -0.13 17.19
C ARG A 274 0.45 0.06 18.65
N LYS A 275 1.16 -0.93 19.23
CA LYS A 275 1.70 -0.81 20.60
C LYS A 275 2.69 0.35 20.71
N PHE A 276 3.61 0.48 19.75
CA PHE A 276 4.54 1.61 19.70
C PHE A 276 3.81 2.96 19.62
N ALA A 277 2.83 3.09 18.73
CA ALA A 277 2.04 4.32 18.63
C ALA A 277 1.35 4.66 19.95
N THR A 278 0.67 3.70 20.59
CA THR A 278 -0.01 3.90 21.87
C THR A 278 0.96 4.29 22.99
N GLN A 279 2.13 3.64 23.07
CA GLN A 279 3.16 3.95 24.07
C GLN A 279 3.74 5.37 23.93
N ASN A 280 3.73 5.92 22.72
CA ASN A 280 4.20 7.27 22.42
C ASN A 280 3.04 8.29 22.31
N ASN A 281 1.83 7.93 22.74
CA ASN A 281 0.64 8.77 22.62
C ASN A 281 0.34 9.25 21.20
N MET A 282 0.56 8.37 20.23
CA MET A 282 0.36 8.58 18.79
C MET A 282 -0.72 7.66 18.24
N TYR A 283 -1.16 7.89 17.02
CA TYR A 283 -2.20 7.13 16.34
C TYR A 283 -1.63 6.38 15.15
N PHE A 284 -2.15 5.18 14.90
CA PHE A 284 -1.73 4.28 13.83
C PHE A 284 -2.82 4.10 12.76
N SER A 285 -2.41 4.17 11.48
CA SER A 285 -3.20 3.78 10.32
C SER A 285 -2.43 2.76 9.46
N SER A 286 -3.10 1.75 8.95
CA SER A 286 -2.46 0.70 8.11
C SER A 286 -2.06 1.21 6.73
N GLY A 287 -2.85 2.10 6.12
CA GLY A 287 -2.58 2.70 4.81
C GLY A 287 -3.28 4.06 4.68
N LEU A 288 -2.67 4.97 3.95
CA LEU A 288 -3.12 6.36 3.81
C LEU A 288 -3.02 6.91 2.37
N GLY A 289 -2.64 6.10 1.40
CA GLY A 289 -2.40 6.60 0.04
C GLY A 289 -1.30 7.67 -0.01
N ASN A 290 -1.56 8.79 -0.69
CA ASN A 290 -0.57 9.83 -0.96
C ASN A 290 -0.86 11.18 -0.28
N VAL A 291 -1.91 11.28 0.52
CA VAL A 291 -2.42 12.57 1.04
C VAL A 291 -1.41 13.38 1.85
N LEU A 292 -0.47 12.73 2.51
CA LEU A 292 0.54 13.37 3.37
C LEU A 292 1.97 13.35 2.79
N LEU A 293 2.16 12.91 1.53
CA LEU A 293 3.47 12.94 0.89
C LEU A 293 3.84 14.34 0.41
N PRO A 294 5.12 14.75 0.52
CA PRO A 294 5.58 16.00 -0.10
C PRO A 294 5.41 15.95 -1.63
N VAL A 295 4.81 16.98 -2.21
CA VAL A 295 4.61 17.09 -3.67
C VAL A 295 5.89 17.46 -4.38
N LYS A 296 6.72 18.28 -3.75
CA LYS A 296 8.05 18.64 -4.21
C LYS A 296 9.07 17.79 -3.47
N GLY A 297 10.26 17.69 -4.02
CA GLY A 297 11.34 16.89 -3.46
C GLY A 297 11.82 15.84 -4.43
N ARG A 298 12.94 15.24 -4.11
CA ARG A 298 13.66 14.35 -5.01
C ARG A 298 13.29 12.89 -4.81
N LEU A 299 13.05 12.49 -3.56
CA LEU A 299 12.71 11.10 -3.26
C LEU A 299 11.44 10.67 -4.02
N PHE A 300 10.39 11.49 -3.94
CA PHE A 300 9.07 11.13 -4.48
C PHE A 300 8.87 11.47 -5.97
N LYS A 301 9.80 12.22 -6.59
CA LYS A 301 9.76 12.59 -8.01
C LYS A 301 10.54 11.68 -8.95
N ARG A 302 11.26 10.71 -8.44
CA ARG A 302 12.00 9.77 -9.27
C ARG A 302 11.02 8.78 -9.91
N SER A 303 11.26 8.43 -11.17
CA SER A 303 10.48 7.45 -11.90
C SER A 303 10.31 6.10 -11.17
N PHE A 304 11.24 5.78 -10.24
CA PHE A 304 11.17 4.58 -9.40
C PHE A 304 10.26 4.72 -8.18
N PHE A 305 9.78 5.92 -7.85
CA PHE A 305 9.00 6.23 -6.64
C PHE A 305 7.64 6.83 -6.95
N ILE A 306 7.35 7.07 -8.20
CA ILE A 306 6.01 7.41 -8.67
C ILE A 306 5.14 6.19 -8.36
N ASP A 307 3.91 6.37 -7.94
CA ASP A 307 2.94 5.32 -7.59
C ASP A 307 3.23 4.55 -6.28
N GLY A 308 4.07 5.08 -5.42
CA GLY A 308 4.19 4.56 -4.06
C GLY A 308 3.09 5.09 -3.14
N GLU A 309 2.86 4.39 -2.04
CA GLU A 309 1.83 4.72 -1.06
C GLU A 309 2.37 4.71 0.37
N ILE A 310 1.70 5.47 1.24
CA ILE A 310 1.97 5.47 2.67
C ILE A 310 1.31 4.23 3.29
N ASN A 311 2.12 3.44 3.97
CA ASN A 311 1.70 2.30 4.77
C ASN A 311 2.24 2.42 6.20
N ASN A 312 1.55 1.79 7.15
CA ASN A 312 1.97 1.76 8.56
C ASN A 312 2.24 3.16 9.11
N HIS A 313 1.31 4.08 8.87
CA HIS A 313 1.43 5.47 9.26
C HIS A 313 1.16 5.65 10.76
N ILE A 314 2.06 6.35 11.42
CA ILE A 314 1.95 6.77 12.82
C ILE A 314 2.03 8.29 12.86
N ILE A 315 1.06 8.93 13.51
CA ILE A 315 0.97 10.38 13.62
C ILE A 315 0.67 10.80 15.06
N GLY A 316 1.28 11.87 15.50
CA GLY A 316 1.02 12.46 16.83
C GLY A 316 1.80 13.73 17.04
N PHE A 317 1.58 14.31 18.22
CA PHE A 317 2.38 15.43 18.70
C PHE A 317 3.58 14.94 19.47
N TRP A 318 4.67 15.64 19.31
CA TRP A 318 5.89 15.41 20.03
C TRP A 318 6.17 16.43 21.15
N SER A 319 5.91 17.67 20.91
CA SER A 319 5.70 18.75 21.87
C SER A 319 4.34 19.38 21.59
N SER A 320 3.89 20.31 22.41
CA SER A 320 2.52 20.85 22.34
C SER A 320 2.03 21.23 20.95
N ASP A 321 2.94 21.50 20.00
CA ASP A 321 2.57 21.97 18.64
C ASP A 321 3.29 21.28 17.49
N LEU A 322 4.28 20.44 17.75
CA LEU A 322 5.03 19.78 16.69
C LEU A 322 4.37 18.48 16.26
N LEU A 323 3.79 18.50 15.07
CA LEU A 323 3.19 17.33 14.46
C LEU A 323 4.28 16.47 13.81
N VAL A 324 4.37 15.21 14.23
CA VAL A 324 5.34 14.22 13.74
C VAL A 324 4.62 13.06 13.08
N GLN A 325 5.16 12.60 11.98
CA GLN A 325 4.67 11.45 11.24
C GLN A 325 5.81 10.46 10.98
N LEU A 326 5.52 9.19 11.16
CA LEU A 326 6.39 8.07 10.82
C LEU A 326 5.61 7.13 9.92
N TYR A 327 6.17 6.71 8.78
CA TYR A 327 5.48 5.81 7.87
C TYR A 327 6.44 5.04 6.97
N VAL A 328 5.94 3.97 6.39
CA VAL A 328 6.59 3.26 5.30
C VAL A 328 6.07 3.80 3.98
N TYR A 329 6.97 4.28 3.14
CA TYR A 329 6.69 4.54 1.74
C TYR A 329 7.02 3.30 0.93
N ARG A 330 5.99 2.65 0.40
CA ARG A 330 6.07 1.39 -0.33
C ARG A 330 5.94 1.64 -1.82
N VAL A 331 6.90 1.17 -2.59
CA VAL A 331 6.94 1.34 -4.05
C VAL A 331 6.96 -0.02 -4.73
N ALA A 332 6.08 -0.22 -5.71
CA ALA A 332 6.10 -1.41 -6.55
C ALA A 332 7.30 -1.39 -7.50
N ARG A 333 7.94 -2.54 -7.71
CA ARG A 333 9.03 -2.77 -8.65
C ARG A 333 8.80 -4.06 -9.40
N SER A 334 9.55 -4.26 -10.48
CA SER A 334 9.49 -5.50 -11.27
C SER A 334 9.85 -6.76 -10.48
N ASP A 335 10.68 -6.63 -9.43
CA ASP A 335 11.16 -7.71 -8.55
C ASP A 335 10.42 -7.76 -7.19
N GLY A 336 9.34 -6.99 -7.03
CA GLY A 336 8.55 -6.95 -5.79
C GLY A 336 8.30 -5.54 -5.28
N TYR A 337 8.35 -5.37 -3.96
CA TYR A 337 8.14 -4.05 -3.33
C TYR A 337 9.40 -3.59 -2.64
N LYS A 338 9.71 -2.29 -2.76
CA LYS A 338 10.71 -1.62 -1.95
C LYS A 338 10.05 -0.72 -0.93
N ASN A 339 10.55 -0.79 0.31
CA ASN A 339 10.05 -0.03 1.43
C ASN A 339 11.10 0.97 1.90
N TYR A 340 10.66 2.19 2.20
CA TYR A 340 11.47 3.23 2.82
C TYR A 340 10.79 3.66 4.11
N LEU A 341 11.51 3.59 5.22
CA LEU A 341 11.02 4.18 6.47
C LEU A 341 11.25 5.69 6.42
N ILE A 342 10.20 6.44 6.64
CA ILE A 342 10.20 7.90 6.59
C ILE A 342 9.74 8.46 7.93
N GLY A 343 10.49 9.43 8.42
CA GLY A 343 10.07 10.33 9.48
C GLY A 343 9.87 11.73 8.93
N GLN A 344 8.76 12.36 9.22
CA GLN A 344 8.36 13.65 8.67
C GLN A 344 7.91 14.62 9.76
N VAL A 345 8.33 15.87 9.62
CA VAL A 345 7.91 16.99 10.48
C VAL A 345 7.57 18.18 9.59
N ASN A 346 6.48 18.85 9.90
CA ASN A 346 6.11 20.08 9.21
C ASN A 346 6.84 21.26 9.84
N LEU A 347 7.39 22.13 9.00
CA LEU A 347 8.14 23.32 9.37
C LEU A 347 7.28 24.58 9.27
N PRO A 348 7.54 25.62 10.07
CA PRO A 348 6.83 26.89 9.95
C PRO A 348 7.24 27.69 8.71
N ALA A 349 8.46 27.50 8.20
CA ALA A 349 8.98 28.16 7.00
C ALA A 349 8.94 27.21 5.78
N SER A 350 8.94 27.81 4.58
CA SER A 350 8.98 27.07 3.31
C SER A 350 10.34 27.20 2.64
N TYR A 351 10.83 26.08 2.09
CA TYR A 351 12.14 25.94 1.46
C TYR A 351 12.00 25.46 0.01
N ASN A 352 12.94 25.86 -0.85
CA ASN A 352 12.97 25.38 -2.24
C ASN A 352 13.67 24.02 -2.37
N GLY A 353 14.61 23.72 -1.48
CA GLY A 353 15.19 22.40 -1.34
C GLY A 353 16.59 22.36 -0.75
N ILE A 354 16.75 21.54 0.29
CA ILE A 354 18.05 21.17 0.88
C ILE A 354 18.07 19.64 0.94
N ILE A 355 19.17 19.04 0.52
CA ILE A 355 19.37 17.59 0.51
C ILE A 355 20.67 17.25 1.24
N ILE A 356 20.57 16.36 2.21
CA ILE A 356 21.73 15.79 2.91
C ILE A 356 21.71 14.29 2.61
N GLN A 357 22.74 13.83 1.91
CA GLN A 357 22.81 12.46 1.45
C GLN A 357 24.08 11.77 1.93
N ARG A 358 23.94 10.55 2.44
CA ARG A 358 25.07 9.72 2.78
C ARG A 358 25.76 9.17 1.54
N GLN A 359 27.10 9.32 1.45
CA GLN A 359 27.86 8.96 0.25
C GLN A 359 27.83 7.47 -0.09
N GLU A 360 27.80 6.57 0.90
CA GLU A 360 27.70 5.13 0.70
C GLU A 360 26.44 4.71 -0.07
N GLN A 361 25.42 5.54 -0.07
CA GLN A 361 24.17 5.30 -0.81
C GLN A 361 24.23 5.78 -2.26
N LYS A 362 25.27 6.52 -2.67
CA LYS A 362 25.50 6.90 -4.07
C LYS A 362 25.73 5.69 -4.98
N ALA A 363 26.45 4.68 -4.51
CA ALA A 363 26.73 3.46 -5.25
C ALA A 363 25.46 2.71 -5.68
N LYS A 364 24.33 2.97 -4.99
CA LYS A 364 23.01 2.42 -5.31
C LYS A 364 22.18 3.33 -6.24
N GLY A 365 22.77 4.34 -6.86
CA GLY A 365 22.12 5.19 -7.87
C GLY A 365 21.14 6.23 -7.29
N LEU A 366 21.21 6.49 -5.98
CA LEU A 366 20.18 7.26 -5.33
C LEU A 366 20.19 8.76 -5.63
N ILE A 367 21.33 9.46 -5.77
CA ILE A 367 21.29 10.87 -6.17
C ILE A 367 22.56 11.28 -6.91
N LYS A 368 22.45 11.76 -8.15
CA LYS A 368 23.39 12.72 -8.75
C LYS A 368 23.00 14.12 -8.27
N ALA A 369 23.93 15.07 -8.23
CA ALA A 369 23.66 16.47 -7.94
C ALA A 369 22.39 16.92 -8.69
N PRO A 370 21.37 17.41 -8.00
CA PRO A 370 20.13 17.76 -8.68
C PRO A 370 20.34 19.01 -9.56
N ARG A 371 19.67 19.07 -10.70
CA ARG A 371 19.68 20.27 -11.53
C ARG A 371 19.11 21.45 -10.73
N GLY A 372 19.84 22.56 -10.66
CA GLY A 372 19.46 23.76 -9.89
C GLY A 372 19.86 23.72 -8.40
N TYR A 373 20.67 22.72 -7.98
CA TYR A 373 21.25 22.69 -6.65
C TYR A 373 22.77 22.85 -6.73
N GLU A 374 23.34 23.53 -5.74
CA GLU A 374 24.76 23.66 -5.54
C GLU A 374 25.23 22.73 -4.44
N LYS A 375 26.43 22.18 -4.58
CA LYS A 375 27.07 21.40 -3.51
C LYS A 375 27.57 22.34 -2.44
N ILE A 376 27.21 22.08 -1.19
CA ILE A 376 27.68 22.79 -0.02
C ILE A 376 28.81 22.00 0.63
N SER A 377 29.91 22.66 0.92
CA SER A 377 31.04 22.08 1.66
C SER A 377 31.24 22.83 2.99
N PHE A 378 31.43 22.07 4.05
CA PHE A 378 31.69 22.60 5.40
C PHE A 378 33.17 22.55 5.72
N GLU A 379 33.61 23.30 6.74
CA GLU A 379 34.98 23.29 7.22
C GLU A 379 35.40 21.99 7.94
N TRP A 380 34.56 20.97 7.86
CA TRP A 380 34.81 19.65 8.44
C TRP A 380 34.98 18.58 7.34
N PRO A 381 36.24 18.23 6.97
CA PRO A 381 36.52 17.31 5.86
C PRO A 381 35.91 15.91 6.05
N ASP A 382 35.90 15.40 7.30
CA ASP A 382 35.39 14.06 7.58
C ASP A 382 33.88 14.00 7.42
N PHE A 383 33.16 15.05 7.79
CA PHE A 383 31.72 15.17 7.51
C PHE A 383 31.49 15.21 6.02
N ASN A 384 32.21 16.02 5.26
CA ASN A 384 32.09 16.13 3.80
C ASN A 384 32.44 14.83 3.07
N ARG A 385 33.30 13.96 3.65
CA ARG A 385 33.53 12.61 3.10
C ARG A 385 32.39 11.64 3.33
N ARG A 386 31.61 11.85 4.38
CA ARG A 386 30.51 10.97 4.76
C ARG A 386 29.17 11.42 4.18
N TYR A 387 28.93 12.71 4.10
CA TYR A 387 27.70 13.32 3.61
C TYR A 387 27.96 14.30 2.47
N ASP A 388 27.14 14.21 1.42
CA ASP A 388 27.00 15.26 0.43
C ASP A 388 25.81 16.12 0.79
N VAL A 389 26.01 17.42 0.82
CA VAL A 389 24.95 18.40 1.05
C VAL A 389 24.74 19.21 -0.21
N TYR A 390 23.49 19.37 -0.58
CA TYR A 390 23.08 20.18 -1.73
C TYR A 390 21.95 21.11 -1.32
N ALA A 391 21.99 22.35 -1.77
CA ALA A 391 20.92 23.31 -1.55
C ALA A 391 20.65 24.11 -2.83
N THR A 392 19.42 24.63 -2.97
CA THR A 392 19.15 25.65 -3.97
C THR A 392 19.87 26.96 -3.61
N SER A 393 20.13 27.84 -4.57
CA SER A 393 20.78 29.14 -4.31
C SER A 393 20.06 29.95 -3.24
N ARG A 394 18.72 29.83 -3.15
CA ARG A 394 17.89 30.55 -2.17
C ARG A 394 18.04 29.96 -0.76
N ASP A 395 18.29 28.66 -0.64
CA ASP A 395 18.34 27.97 0.65
C ASP A 395 19.77 27.73 1.13
N LYS A 396 20.77 28.32 0.46
CA LYS A 396 22.17 28.13 0.81
C LYS A 396 22.48 28.57 2.26
N VAL A 397 21.98 29.72 2.68
CA VAL A 397 22.14 30.21 4.06
C VAL A 397 21.43 29.28 5.03
N ALA A 398 20.17 28.95 4.75
CA ALA A 398 19.38 28.04 5.57
C ALA A 398 20.02 26.66 5.74
N SER A 399 20.79 26.17 4.74
CA SER A 399 21.51 24.91 4.86
C SER A 399 22.61 24.92 5.93
N PHE A 400 23.25 26.07 6.17
CA PHE A 400 24.23 26.23 7.25
C PHE A 400 23.58 26.36 8.63
N GLU A 401 22.40 26.97 8.70
CA GLU A 401 21.61 27.04 9.93
C GLU A 401 21.10 25.64 10.32
N LEU A 402 20.59 24.90 9.35
CA LEU A 402 20.11 23.54 9.52
C LEU A 402 21.23 22.58 9.94
N LEU A 403 22.40 22.67 9.33
CA LEU A 403 23.57 21.87 9.63
C LEU A 403 24.55 22.64 10.53
N ASN A 404 24.04 23.05 11.69
CA ASN A 404 24.92 23.62 12.71
C ASN A 404 25.95 22.57 13.23
N PRO A 405 27.06 22.98 13.85
CA PRO A 405 28.08 22.05 14.32
C PRO A 405 27.57 20.95 15.26
N GLY A 406 26.59 21.26 16.10
CA GLY A 406 25.99 20.29 17.02
C GLY A 406 25.26 19.18 16.31
N PHE A 407 24.45 19.52 15.30
CA PHE A 407 23.73 18.54 14.50
C PHE A 407 24.65 17.74 13.58
N MET A 408 25.62 18.37 12.94
CA MET A 408 26.65 17.68 12.16
C MET A 408 27.44 16.67 13.00
N GLY A 409 27.89 17.08 14.20
CA GLY A 409 28.61 16.22 15.14
C GLY A 409 27.78 15.01 15.51
N TRP A 410 26.52 15.23 15.87
CA TRP A 410 25.62 14.16 16.24
C TRP A 410 25.35 13.19 15.06
N LEU A 411 25.05 13.68 13.86
CA LEU A 411 24.87 12.84 12.65
C LEU A 411 26.11 11.99 12.36
N TYR A 412 27.29 12.59 12.53
CA TYR A 412 28.57 11.93 12.31
C TYR A 412 28.83 10.82 13.32
N ASP A 413 28.65 11.10 14.62
CA ASP A 413 28.91 10.18 15.72
C ASP A 413 27.94 9.00 15.73
N GLN A 414 26.66 9.24 15.46
CA GLN A 414 25.64 8.17 15.38
C GLN A 414 25.79 7.29 14.15
N ASN A 415 26.60 7.71 13.17
CA ASN A 415 26.85 6.97 11.94
C ASN A 415 25.56 6.49 11.23
N LEU A 416 24.51 7.30 11.27
CA LEU A 416 23.18 6.93 10.80
C LEU A 416 23.12 6.78 9.27
N ARG A 417 22.44 5.72 8.81
CA ARG A 417 22.21 5.48 7.38
C ARG A 417 20.90 6.14 6.91
N VAL A 418 20.75 7.42 7.23
CA VAL A 418 19.59 8.20 6.84
C VAL A 418 19.98 9.28 5.83
N ASN A 419 19.04 9.63 4.98
CA ASN A 419 19.11 10.81 4.14
C ASN A 419 18.05 11.79 4.62
N ILE A 420 18.29 13.08 4.39
CA ILE A 420 17.42 14.16 4.83
C ILE A 420 17.07 15.00 3.62
N GLU A 421 15.83 15.38 3.49
CA GLU A 421 15.39 16.35 2.50
C GLU A 421 14.47 17.37 3.15
N VAL A 422 14.73 18.65 2.89
CA VAL A 422 13.88 19.77 3.29
C VAL A 422 13.34 20.41 2.03
N VAL A 423 12.03 20.48 1.92
CA VAL A 423 11.35 21.02 0.75
C VAL A 423 9.94 21.46 1.13
N ASP A 424 9.44 22.53 0.50
CA ASP A 424 8.23 23.21 0.94
C ASP A 424 8.32 23.53 2.46
N ASN A 425 7.30 23.22 3.22
CA ASN A 425 7.28 23.35 4.67
C ASN A 425 7.47 22.00 5.38
N VAL A 426 8.28 21.11 4.82
CA VAL A 426 8.48 19.75 5.33
C VAL A 426 9.96 19.40 5.38
N VAL A 427 10.39 18.86 6.50
CA VAL A 427 11.61 18.05 6.57
C VAL A 427 11.22 16.58 6.68
N TYR A 428 11.85 15.75 5.88
CA TYR A 428 11.72 14.31 6.01
C TYR A 428 13.07 13.60 6.00
N PHE A 429 13.14 12.60 6.87
CA PHE A 429 14.26 11.68 7.01
C PHE A 429 13.84 10.35 6.40
N TYR A 430 14.67 9.78 5.57
CA TYR A 430 14.35 8.49 4.97
C TYR A 430 15.51 7.52 5.01
N ALA A 431 15.17 6.26 5.27
CA ALA A 431 16.10 5.15 5.35
C ALA A 431 15.59 3.97 4.51
N ASP A 432 16.52 3.31 3.80
CA ASP A 432 16.26 2.06 3.07
C ASP A 432 16.43 0.90 4.06
N VAL A 433 15.42 0.66 4.90
CA VAL A 433 15.43 -0.37 5.95
C VAL A 433 14.11 -1.10 5.98
N LEU A 434 14.13 -2.36 6.43
CA LEU A 434 12.91 -3.10 6.71
C LEU A 434 12.18 -2.49 7.90
N PRO A 435 10.88 -2.17 7.77
CA PRO A 435 10.13 -1.53 8.83
C PRO A 435 9.83 -2.54 9.96
N ASN A 436 10.28 -2.21 11.17
CA ASN A 436 9.89 -2.87 12.42
C ASN A 436 9.77 -1.85 13.54
N GLY A 437 9.27 -2.25 14.71
CA GLY A 437 9.08 -1.35 15.85
C GLY A 437 10.35 -0.64 16.29
N ASP A 438 11.50 -1.34 16.30
CA ASP A 438 12.79 -0.78 16.71
C ASP A 438 13.26 0.31 15.74
N LYS A 439 13.03 0.11 14.44
CA LYS A 439 13.38 1.11 13.42
C LYS A 439 12.51 2.35 13.49
N TYR A 440 11.25 2.22 13.89
CA TYR A 440 10.40 3.37 14.17
C TYR A 440 10.90 4.15 15.40
N ALA A 441 11.32 3.45 16.47
CA ALA A 441 11.91 4.08 17.64
C ALA A 441 13.22 4.79 17.31
N GLU A 442 14.10 4.17 16.51
CA GLU A 442 15.33 4.78 16.01
C GLU A 442 15.04 6.05 15.19
N MET A 443 14.11 5.98 14.24
CA MET A 443 13.71 7.14 13.43
C MET A 443 13.11 8.26 14.30
N MET A 444 12.30 7.93 15.31
CA MET A 444 11.78 8.90 16.26
C MET A 444 12.90 9.62 17.01
N THR A 445 13.91 8.90 17.47
CA THR A 445 15.08 9.49 18.15
C THR A 445 15.84 10.43 17.22
N VAL A 446 15.99 10.06 15.94
CA VAL A 446 16.62 10.90 14.91
C VAL A 446 15.85 12.20 14.74
N LEU A 447 14.54 12.13 14.56
CA LEU A 447 13.68 13.30 14.43
C LEU A 447 13.77 14.18 15.66
N GLN A 448 13.81 13.58 16.85
CA GLN A 448 13.91 14.30 18.12
C GLN A 448 15.18 15.08 18.21
N LYS A 449 16.29 14.50 17.92
CA LYS A 449 17.56 15.18 18.00
C LYS A 449 17.67 16.28 16.94
N ALA A 450 17.27 15.97 15.70
CA ALA A 450 17.27 16.96 14.63
C ALA A 450 16.47 18.21 15.00
N TYR A 451 15.26 18.02 15.54
CA TYR A 451 14.44 19.16 15.93
C TYR A 451 15.09 20.03 17.02
N LYS A 452 15.73 19.42 18.02
CA LYS A 452 16.46 20.17 19.06
C LYS A 452 17.60 20.99 18.50
N GLU A 453 18.33 20.45 17.52
CA GLU A 453 19.50 21.10 16.94
C GLU A 453 19.13 22.11 15.86
N LEU A 454 18.05 21.86 15.11
CA LEU A 454 17.58 22.77 14.06
C LEU A 454 16.99 24.07 14.61
N LYS A 455 16.64 24.13 15.89
CA LYS A 455 16.00 25.29 16.56
C LYS A 455 14.80 25.86 15.78
N VAL A 456 14.04 24.99 15.16
CA VAL A 456 12.85 25.36 14.35
C VAL A 456 11.63 25.53 15.25
#